data_1d42aa92e7b926a4d2b9a93f9a23d2c0
#
_entry.id   1d42aa92e7b926a4d2b9a93f9a23d2c0
#
_cell.length_a   1.000
_cell.length_b   1.000
_cell.length_c   1.000
_cell.angle_alpha   90.00
_cell.angle_beta   90.00
_cell.angle_gamma   90.00
#
_symmetry.space_group_name_H-M   'P 1'
#
loop_
_entity.id
_entity.type
_entity.pdbx_description
1 polymer ?
#
loop_
_entity_poly.entity_id
_entity_poly.type
_entity_poly.pdbx_seq_one_letter_code
_entity_poly.pdbx_strand_id
1 'polypeptide(L)'
;GAVYVSGKDEVANKLSSVRALKAAKENGGKLVAVCSACYNVLKRVNNDMATDETFAYKANTYLNEGEDYHGETEVLHYLEMLRDVIGFDTIAKKVKENKENPLKGKNIGAYYGCLLLRPSKVMQFDNPEEPTIIEDFIKALGAKPVVYQMRNECCGGYVTVENKKLAQNRVEMIMSNAKTQGAEALITACPLCLYNLKENATETKLPVYYITELLAEALGIKEEEADK
;
A
#
# COMPACT_ATOMS: atom_id res chain seq x y z
N GLY A 1 -10.13 -9.76 0.00
CA GLY A 1 -9.59 -10.01 -1.34
C GLY A 1 -8.74 -8.85 -1.83
N ALA A 2 -7.68 -9.15 -2.57
CA ALA A 2 -6.73 -8.13 -3.06
C ALA A 2 -7.23 -7.35 -4.29
N VAL A 3 -8.41 -7.63 -4.79
CA VAL A 3 -8.98 -6.98 -5.97
C VAL A 3 -10.39 -6.53 -5.66
N TYR A 4 -10.69 -5.26 -5.90
CA TYR A 4 -12.05 -4.76 -5.87
C TYR A 4 -12.77 -5.29 -7.11
N VAL A 5 -13.59 -6.29 -6.91
CA VAL A 5 -13.97 -7.19 -7.97
C VAL A 5 -15.10 -6.65 -8.82
N SER A 6 -14.89 -6.74 -10.11
CA SER A 6 -15.91 -6.70 -11.16
C SER A 6 -16.40 -8.12 -11.45
N GLY A 7 -17.13 -8.72 -10.53
CA GLY A 7 -17.79 -10.00 -10.79
C GLY A 7 -19.24 -9.80 -11.18
N LYS A 8 -19.90 -10.87 -11.69
CA LYS A 8 -21.32 -10.83 -12.03
C LYS A 8 -22.22 -10.58 -10.81
N ASP A 9 -21.75 -10.92 -9.61
CA ASP A 9 -22.44 -10.66 -8.34
C ASP A 9 -21.59 -9.70 -7.49
N GLU A 10 -21.99 -8.45 -7.46
CA GLU A 10 -21.30 -7.38 -6.73
C GLU A 10 -21.33 -7.58 -5.22
N VAL A 11 -22.32 -8.29 -4.68
CA VAL A 11 -22.45 -8.56 -3.26
C VAL A 11 -21.54 -9.72 -2.85
N ALA A 12 -21.70 -10.88 -3.50
CA ALA A 12 -20.96 -12.10 -3.17
C ALA A 12 -19.44 -11.88 -3.19
N ASN A 13 -18.94 -11.11 -4.14
CA ASN A 13 -17.52 -10.82 -4.29
C ASN A 13 -16.93 -9.99 -3.14
N LYS A 14 -17.75 -9.22 -2.42
CA LYS A 14 -17.32 -8.33 -1.33
C LYS A 14 -17.54 -8.94 0.05
N LEU A 15 -18.29 -10.04 0.18
CA LEU A 15 -18.65 -10.63 1.47
C LEU A 15 -17.46 -10.99 2.36
N SER A 16 -16.38 -11.50 1.77
CA SER A 16 -15.15 -11.80 2.52
C SER A 16 -14.54 -10.55 3.16
N SER A 17 -14.62 -9.41 2.47
CA SER A 17 -14.18 -8.12 3.02
C SER A 17 -15.13 -7.61 4.10
N VAL A 18 -16.44 -7.76 3.93
CA VAL A 18 -17.44 -7.40 4.96
C VAL A 18 -17.22 -8.22 6.22
N ARG A 19 -16.97 -9.54 6.12
CA ARG A 19 -16.62 -10.37 7.28
C ARG A 19 -15.39 -9.89 8.03
N ALA A 20 -14.33 -9.55 7.30
CA ALA A 20 -13.11 -9.03 7.92
C ALA A 20 -13.34 -7.69 8.64
N LEU A 21 -14.12 -6.80 8.03
CA LEU A 21 -14.48 -5.50 8.60
C LEU A 21 -15.36 -5.66 9.86
N LYS A 22 -16.35 -6.55 9.79
CA LYS A 22 -17.22 -6.87 10.92
C LYS A 22 -16.43 -7.47 12.08
N ALA A 23 -15.56 -8.44 11.81
CA ALA A 23 -14.67 -9.01 12.81
C ALA A 23 -13.75 -7.95 13.45
N ALA A 24 -13.27 -6.98 12.68
CA ALA A 24 -12.51 -5.87 13.21
C ALA A 24 -13.34 -4.94 14.10
N LYS A 25 -14.62 -4.66 13.74
CA LYS A 25 -15.56 -3.92 14.60
C LYS A 25 -15.68 -4.58 15.97
N GLU A 26 -15.86 -5.89 16.01
CA GLU A 26 -16.00 -6.67 17.25
C GLU A 26 -14.70 -6.71 18.09
N ASN A 27 -13.54 -6.49 17.48
CA ASN A 27 -12.22 -6.53 18.10
C ASN A 27 -11.55 -5.14 18.24
N GLY A 28 -12.32 -4.11 18.50
CA GLY A 28 -11.81 -2.77 18.81
C GLY A 28 -11.99 -1.74 17.71
N GLY A 29 -12.65 -2.09 16.60
CA GLY A 29 -13.11 -1.17 15.57
C GLY A 29 -12.02 -0.63 14.63
N LYS A 30 -10.77 -1.15 14.68
CA LYS A 30 -9.67 -0.72 13.82
C LYS A 30 -9.09 -1.89 13.03
N LEU A 31 -8.82 -1.67 11.75
CA LEU A 31 -8.17 -2.63 10.86
C LEU A 31 -6.98 -1.98 10.16
N VAL A 32 -5.79 -2.53 10.37
CA VAL A 32 -4.57 -2.07 9.69
C VAL A 32 -4.22 -3.03 8.55
N ALA A 33 -4.10 -2.50 7.33
CA ALA A 33 -3.65 -3.25 6.16
C ALA A 33 -2.22 -2.85 5.77
N VAL A 34 -1.34 -3.83 5.59
CA VAL A 34 0.05 -3.62 5.17
C VAL A 34 0.18 -3.57 3.64
N CYS A 35 -0.89 -3.82 2.91
CA CYS A 35 -0.94 -3.94 1.46
C CYS A 35 -1.89 -2.90 0.86
N SER A 36 -1.40 -2.04 -0.03
CA SER A 36 -2.21 -1.01 -0.69
C SER A 36 -3.41 -1.56 -1.45
N ALA A 37 -3.28 -2.75 -2.07
CA ALA A 37 -4.39 -3.38 -2.77
C ALA A 37 -5.47 -3.88 -1.79
N CYS A 38 -5.07 -4.51 -0.69
CA CYS A 38 -6.00 -4.95 0.35
C CYS A 38 -6.67 -3.77 1.05
N TYR A 39 -5.88 -2.74 1.38
CA TYR A 39 -6.38 -1.49 1.93
C TYR A 39 -7.44 -0.84 1.03
N ASN A 40 -7.17 -0.75 -0.28
CA ASN A 40 -8.11 -0.21 -1.26
C ASN A 40 -9.44 -0.96 -1.24
N VAL A 41 -9.40 -2.30 -1.30
CA VAL A 41 -10.62 -3.12 -1.29
C VAL A 41 -11.40 -2.94 0.00
N LEU A 42 -10.72 -3.05 1.15
CA LEU A 42 -11.36 -2.93 2.45
C LEU A 42 -11.98 -1.55 2.65
N LYS A 43 -11.25 -0.47 2.31
CA LYS A 43 -11.75 0.90 2.46
C LYS A 43 -12.94 1.19 1.56
N ARG A 44 -12.93 0.69 0.32
CA ARG A 44 -14.05 0.83 -0.62
C ARG A 44 -15.27 0.03 -0.19
N VAL A 45 -15.08 -1.22 0.23
CA VAL A 45 -16.20 -2.04 0.74
C VAL A 45 -16.78 -1.45 2.01
N ASN A 46 -15.93 -0.92 2.90
CA ASN A 46 -16.37 -0.21 4.10
C ASN A 46 -17.21 1.03 3.76
N ASN A 47 -16.77 1.81 2.77
CA ASN A 47 -17.53 2.94 2.26
C ASN A 47 -18.86 2.52 1.64
N ASP A 48 -18.89 1.43 0.84
CA ASP A 48 -20.12 0.91 0.24
C ASP A 48 -21.11 0.47 1.33
N MET A 49 -20.64 -0.19 2.40
CA MET A 49 -21.48 -0.54 3.57
C MET A 49 -22.06 0.68 4.28
N ALA A 50 -21.33 1.80 4.29
CA ALA A 50 -21.78 3.04 4.95
C ALA A 50 -22.69 3.91 4.07
N THR A 51 -22.59 3.82 2.74
CA THR A 51 -23.22 4.79 1.83
C THR A 51 -24.25 4.18 0.86
N ASP A 52 -24.26 2.85 0.68
CA ASP A 52 -25.22 2.14 -0.17
C ASP A 52 -26.09 1.21 0.68
N GLU A 53 -27.27 1.70 1.05
CA GLU A 53 -28.24 0.95 1.86
C GLU A 53 -28.66 -0.38 1.22
N THR A 54 -28.77 -0.43 -0.13
CA THR A 54 -29.14 -1.64 -0.85
C THR A 54 -28.03 -2.69 -0.76
N PHE A 55 -26.79 -2.28 -0.92
CA PHE A 55 -25.65 -3.15 -0.76
C PHE A 55 -25.52 -3.64 0.70
N ALA A 56 -25.63 -2.75 1.67
CA ALA A 56 -25.54 -3.08 3.09
C ALA A 56 -26.62 -4.10 3.50
N TYR A 57 -27.88 -3.86 3.09
CA TYR A 57 -28.98 -4.79 3.35
C TYR A 57 -28.72 -6.19 2.78
N LYS A 58 -28.32 -6.26 1.49
CA LYS A 58 -28.03 -7.54 0.85
C LYS A 58 -26.84 -8.25 1.52
N ALA A 59 -25.76 -7.54 1.81
CA ALA A 59 -24.58 -8.12 2.42
C ALA A 59 -24.87 -8.68 3.82
N ASN A 60 -25.58 -7.92 4.67
CA ASN A 60 -25.96 -8.37 5.99
C ASN A 60 -26.94 -9.57 5.93
N THR A 61 -27.90 -9.54 5.00
CA THR A 61 -28.83 -10.67 4.78
C THR A 61 -28.10 -11.94 4.34
N TYR A 62 -27.12 -11.82 3.45
CA TYR A 62 -26.30 -12.96 3.01
C TYR A 62 -25.43 -13.53 4.13
N LEU A 63 -24.83 -12.66 4.94
CA LEU A 63 -23.98 -13.11 6.04
C LEU A 63 -24.79 -13.73 7.17
N ASN A 64 -25.95 -13.14 7.49
CA ASN A 64 -26.85 -13.55 8.56
C ASN A 64 -26.13 -13.87 9.88
N GLU A 65 -25.16 -13.06 10.26
CA GLU A 65 -24.27 -13.26 11.40
C GLU A 65 -24.39 -12.09 12.37
N GLY A 66 -25.06 -12.27 13.53
CA GLY A 66 -25.13 -11.29 14.61
C GLY A 66 -25.69 -9.93 14.19
N GLU A 67 -25.13 -8.84 14.71
CA GLU A 67 -25.55 -7.47 14.39
C GLU A 67 -25.19 -7.06 12.95
N ASP A 68 -26.02 -6.25 12.34
CA ASP A 68 -25.76 -5.67 11.02
C ASP A 68 -24.52 -4.75 11.05
N TYR A 69 -23.79 -4.75 9.94
CA TYR A 69 -22.60 -3.93 9.74
C TYR A 69 -22.90 -2.78 8.77
N HIS A 70 -22.53 -1.57 9.14
CA HIS A 70 -22.80 -0.34 8.36
C HIS A 70 -21.56 0.53 8.14
N GLY A 71 -20.36 -0.08 8.10
CA GLY A 71 -19.12 0.63 7.79
C GLY A 71 -18.43 1.29 8.99
N GLU A 72 -18.66 0.79 10.21
CA GLU A 72 -18.16 1.41 11.45
C GLU A 72 -16.67 1.20 11.72
N THR A 73 -16.03 0.26 11.01
CA THR A 73 -14.60 -0.05 11.20
C THR A 73 -13.71 1.04 10.61
N GLU A 74 -12.78 1.53 11.39
CA GLU A 74 -11.72 2.42 10.90
C GLU A 74 -10.66 1.60 10.16
N VAL A 75 -10.57 1.79 8.84
CA VAL A 75 -9.58 1.09 7.99
C VAL A 75 -8.38 1.99 7.75
N LEU A 76 -7.22 1.57 8.23
CA LEU A 76 -5.94 2.28 8.09
C LEU A 76 -4.97 1.50 7.20
N HIS A 77 -4.20 2.20 6.43
CA HIS A 77 -2.98 1.63 5.87
C HIS A 77 -1.85 1.66 6.91
N TYR A 78 -0.91 0.72 6.82
CA TYR A 78 0.23 0.67 7.74
C TYR A 78 1.02 1.99 7.81
N LEU A 79 1.17 2.70 6.68
CA LEU A 79 1.81 4.02 6.65
C LEU A 79 1.02 5.09 7.42
N GLU A 80 -0.33 5.06 7.38
CA GLU A 80 -1.16 5.96 8.20
C GLU A 80 -0.95 5.64 9.68
N MET A 81 -0.93 4.37 10.06
CA MET A 81 -0.65 3.97 11.44
C MET A 81 0.74 4.44 11.89
N LEU A 82 1.76 4.30 11.03
CA LEU A 82 3.12 4.79 11.33
C LEU A 82 3.18 6.32 11.46
N ARG A 83 2.42 7.06 10.63
CA ARG A 83 2.38 8.51 10.66
C ARG A 83 1.58 9.04 11.85
N ASP A 84 0.34 8.53 12.03
CA ASP A 84 -0.68 9.17 12.86
C ASP A 84 -0.73 8.58 14.28
N VAL A 85 -0.35 7.31 14.46
CA VAL A 85 -0.40 6.63 15.77
C VAL A 85 0.99 6.59 16.42
N ILE A 86 2.04 6.21 15.68
CA ILE A 86 3.40 6.09 16.18
C ILE A 86 4.14 7.44 16.06
N GLY A 87 3.96 8.13 14.95
CA GLY A 87 4.65 9.36 14.56
C GLY A 87 6.01 9.09 13.90
N PHE A 88 6.24 9.70 12.73
CA PHE A 88 7.50 9.57 12.01
C PHE A 88 8.70 10.13 12.80
N ASP A 89 8.48 11.10 13.69
CA ASP A 89 9.53 11.60 14.58
C ASP A 89 10.00 10.54 15.58
N THR A 90 9.08 9.70 16.08
CA THR A 90 9.42 8.58 16.97
C THR A 90 10.24 7.54 16.21
N ILE A 91 9.85 7.22 14.99
CA ILE A 91 10.61 6.31 14.11
C ILE A 91 12.00 6.88 13.85
N ALA A 92 12.10 8.16 13.48
CA ALA A 92 13.38 8.82 13.22
C ALA A 92 14.32 8.82 14.43
N LYS A 93 13.78 8.98 15.64
CA LYS A 93 14.57 8.86 16.90
C LYS A 93 15.13 7.46 17.05
N LYS A 94 14.31 6.44 16.85
CA LYS A 94 14.73 5.03 16.93
C LYS A 94 15.76 4.66 15.86
N VAL A 95 15.55 5.10 14.63
CA VAL A 95 16.49 4.89 13.53
C VAL A 95 17.86 5.50 13.80
N LYS A 96 17.92 6.67 14.48
CA LYS A 96 19.20 7.31 14.88
C LYS A 96 20.00 6.50 15.91
N GLU A 97 19.36 5.61 16.66
CA GLU A 97 20.04 4.71 17.59
C GLU A 97 20.87 3.65 16.83
N ASN A 98 20.46 3.28 15.63
CA ASN A 98 21.20 2.40 14.72
C ASN A 98 22.30 3.19 13.98
N LYS A 99 23.53 3.14 14.52
CA LYS A 99 24.70 3.84 13.94
C LYS A 99 25.12 3.27 12.57
N GLU A 100 24.77 2.02 12.31
CA GLU A 100 25.11 1.29 11.08
C GLU A 100 23.96 1.30 10.06
N ASN A 101 23.02 2.23 10.20
CA ASN A 101 21.88 2.33 9.28
C ASN A 101 22.35 2.40 7.81
N PRO A 102 22.09 1.36 7.00
CA PRO A 102 22.60 1.27 5.62
C PRO A 102 21.87 2.23 4.67
N LEU A 103 20.74 2.81 5.10
CA LEU A 103 19.94 3.71 4.28
C LEU A 103 20.38 5.17 4.39
N LYS A 104 21.28 5.47 5.36
CA LYS A 104 21.70 6.85 5.63
C LYS A 104 22.25 7.55 4.41
N GLY A 105 21.54 8.59 3.98
CA GLY A 105 21.92 9.44 2.85
C GLY A 105 21.66 8.85 1.45
N LYS A 106 21.13 7.61 1.33
CA LYS A 106 20.76 7.02 0.05
C LYS A 106 19.57 7.74 -0.58
N ASN A 107 19.58 7.83 -1.90
CA ASN A 107 18.52 8.45 -2.68
C ASN A 107 17.45 7.40 -3.03
N ILE A 108 16.29 7.46 -2.38
CA ILE A 108 15.22 6.47 -2.54
C ILE A 108 13.99 7.12 -3.15
N GLY A 109 13.52 6.57 -4.28
CA GLY A 109 12.30 7.00 -4.95
C GLY A 109 11.06 6.41 -4.28
N ALA A 110 10.10 7.25 -3.90
CA ALA A 110 8.80 6.82 -3.43
C ALA A 110 7.96 6.29 -4.60
N TYR A 111 7.36 5.11 -4.48
CA TYR A 111 6.42 4.59 -5.47
C TYR A 111 5.08 4.22 -4.84
N TYR A 112 4.08 5.04 -5.10
CA TYR A 112 2.72 4.89 -4.59
C TYR A 112 1.88 3.91 -5.41
N GLY A 113 2.09 3.89 -6.72
CA GLY A 113 1.17 3.24 -7.63
C GLY A 113 -0.21 3.91 -7.64
N CYS A 114 -1.26 3.14 -7.96
CA CYS A 114 -2.60 3.69 -8.13
C CYS A 114 -3.54 3.43 -6.94
N LEU A 115 -3.51 2.23 -6.35
CA LEU A 115 -4.54 1.77 -5.40
C LEU A 115 -4.47 2.45 -4.03
N LEU A 116 -3.33 3.00 -3.65
CA LEU A 116 -3.17 3.69 -2.39
C LEU A 116 -3.91 5.04 -2.39
N LEU A 117 -3.96 5.70 -3.55
CA LEU A 117 -4.44 7.06 -3.71
C LEU A 117 -5.84 7.18 -4.35
N ARG A 118 -6.29 6.15 -5.10
CA ARG A 118 -7.50 6.26 -5.93
C ARG A 118 -8.50 5.13 -5.66
N PRO A 119 -9.83 5.43 -5.64
CA PRO A 119 -10.47 6.75 -5.83
C PRO A 119 -10.27 7.67 -4.62
N SER A 120 -9.76 8.87 -4.84
CA SER A 120 -9.29 9.78 -3.78
C SER A 120 -10.36 10.14 -2.74
N LYS A 121 -11.61 10.29 -3.18
CA LYS A 121 -12.76 10.60 -2.29
C LYS A 121 -13.00 9.54 -1.22
N VAL A 122 -12.72 8.27 -1.53
CA VAL A 122 -12.88 7.15 -0.60
C VAL A 122 -11.61 6.89 0.17
N MET A 123 -10.46 6.90 -0.54
CA MET A 123 -9.18 6.54 0.07
C MET A 123 -8.74 7.58 1.11
N GLN A 124 -8.83 8.87 0.80
CA GLN A 124 -8.43 9.98 1.69
C GLN A 124 -7.07 9.78 2.36
N PHE A 125 -6.16 9.10 1.65
CA PHE A 125 -4.87 8.68 2.18
C PHE A 125 -3.85 9.83 2.18
N ASP A 126 -3.76 10.53 1.04
CA ASP A 126 -2.86 11.65 0.79
C ASP A 126 -3.35 12.42 -0.44
N ASN A 127 -2.69 13.52 -0.79
CA ASN A 127 -2.97 14.21 -2.05
C ASN A 127 -2.68 13.26 -3.23
N PRO A 128 -3.67 12.92 -4.08
CA PRO A 128 -3.48 11.94 -5.14
C PRO A 128 -2.54 12.40 -6.25
N GLU A 129 -2.34 13.72 -6.40
CA GLU A 129 -1.47 14.29 -7.43
C GLU A 129 -0.07 14.60 -6.89
N GLU A 130 0.02 15.05 -5.63
CA GLU A 130 1.29 15.37 -4.97
C GLU A 130 1.39 14.71 -3.59
N PRO A 131 1.45 13.37 -3.53
CA PRO A 131 1.55 12.67 -2.27
C PRO A 131 2.92 12.85 -1.62
N THR A 132 2.98 12.83 -0.29
CA THR A 132 4.21 13.07 0.49
C THR A 132 4.49 12.04 1.56
N ILE A 133 3.52 11.20 1.95
CA ILE A 133 3.64 10.31 3.10
C ILE A 133 4.80 9.30 2.98
N ILE A 134 5.08 8.78 1.76
CA ILE A 134 6.21 7.85 1.56
C ILE A 134 7.52 8.62 1.58
N GLU A 135 7.57 9.83 1.02
CA GLU A 135 8.75 10.70 1.09
C GLU A 135 9.08 11.07 2.53
N ASP A 136 8.10 11.38 3.37
CA ASP A 136 8.30 11.69 4.78
C ASP A 136 8.73 10.46 5.57
N PHE A 137 8.18 9.28 5.22
CA PHE A 137 8.65 8.02 5.76
C PHE A 137 10.13 7.74 5.39
N ILE A 138 10.53 7.95 4.12
CA ILE A 138 11.92 7.82 3.69
C ILE A 138 12.86 8.73 4.51
N LYS A 139 12.44 9.98 4.76
CA LYS A 139 13.20 10.90 5.62
C LYS A 139 13.34 10.37 7.05
N ALA A 140 12.27 9.81 7.61
CA ALA A 140 12.28 9.21 8.93
C ALA A 140 13.24 8.00 9.03
N LEU A 141 13.44 7.27 7.94
CA LEU A 141 14.43 6.19 7.83
C LEU A 141 15.89 6.70 7.68
N GLY A 142 16.11 8.03 7.58
CA GLY A 142 17.44 8.63 7.41
C GLY A 142 17.94 8.67 5.97
N ALA A 143 17.10 8.32 4.99
CA ALA A 143 17.37 8.40 3.57
C ALA A 143 16.89 9.73 2.97
N LYS A 144 17.21 9.96 1.69
CA LYS A 144 16.79 11.13 0.92
C LYS A 144 15.70 10.72 -0.06
N PRO A 145 14.49 11.29 0.02
CA PRO A 145 13.46 10.99 -0.94
C PRO A 145 13.76 11.62 -2.31
N VAL A 146 13.52 10.84 -3.36
CA VAL A 146 13.57 11.30 -4.74
C VAL A 146 12.15 11.44 -5.26
N VAL A 147 11.78 12.65 -5.64
CA VAL A 147 10.47 12.94 -6.26
C VAL A 147 10.62 12.82 -7.77
N TYR A 148 9.73 12.07 -8.39
CA TYR A 148 9.71 11.86 -9.84
C TYR A 148 8.27 11.74 -10.35
N GLN A 149 8.03 12.03 -11.61
CA GLN A 149 6.69 12.22 -12.18
C GLN A 149 5.83 10.95 -12.17
N MET A 150 6.46 9.79 -12.39
CA MET A 150 5.77 8.50 -12.53
C MET A 150 5.45 7.80 -11.18
N ARG A 151 5.70 8.46 -10.04
CA ARG A 151 5.61 7.82 -8.70
C ARG A 151 4.19 7.40 -8.29
N ASN A 152 3.15 8.05 -8.81
CA ASN A 152 1.74 7.78 -8.53
C ASN A 152 0.97 7.20 -9.72
N GLU A 153 1.70 6.76 -10.76
CA GLU A 153 1.15 6.08 -11.92
C GLU A 153 0.99 4.57 -11.69
N CYS A 154 0.08 3.94 -12.44
CA CYS A 154 -0.13 2.49 -12.34
C CYS A 154 1.05 1.70 -12.90
N CYS A 155 1.54 0.69 -12.16
CA CYS A 155 2.60 -0.22 -12.64
C CYS A 155 2.15 -1.16 -13.76
N GLY A 156 0.85 -1.31 -14.01
CA GLY A 156 0.32 -2.27 -14.97
C GLY A 156 0.22 -3.71 -14.44
N GLY A 157 0.31 -3.93 -13.13
CA GLY A 157 0.28 -5.26 -12.53
C GLY A 157 -0.94 -6.11 -12.91
N TYR A 158 -2.11 -5.48 -13.10
CA TYR A 158 -3.33 -6.17 -13.52
C TYR A 158 -3.31 -6.67 -14.97
N VAL A 159 -2.53 -6.04 -15.84
CA VAL A 159 -2.45 -6.44 -17.25
C VAL A 159 -1.29 -7.39 -17.54
N THR A 160 -0.45 -7.70 -16.56
CA THR A 160 0.75 -8.54 -16.73
C THR A 160 0.42 -9.92 -17.29
N VAL A 161 -0.69 -10.51 -16.85
CA VAL A 161 -1.10 -11.86 -17.30
C VAL A 161 -1.64 -11.83 -18.73
N GLU A 162 -2.34 -10.76 -19.10
CA GLU A 162 -2.97 -10.61 -20.41
C GLU A 162 -1.99 -10.06 -21.45
N ASN A 163 -1.19 -9.04 -21.07
CA ASN A 163 -0.25 -8.37 -21.96
C ASN A 163 1.05 -8.00 -21.23
N LYS A 164 1.94 -8.98 -21.15
CA LYS A 164 3.26 -8.81 -20.48
C LYS A 164 4.07 -7.65 -21.05
N LYS A 165 4.05 -7.45 -22.38
CA LYS A 165 4.81 -6.38 -23.03
C LYS A 165 4.34 -4.99 -22.62
N LEU A 166 3.03 -4.81 -22.46
CA LEU A 166 2.47 -3.56 -21.96
C LEU A 166 2.89 -3.29 -20.51
N ALA A 167 2.86 -4.32 -19.65
CA ALA A 167 3.35 -4.21 -18.29
C ALA A 167 4.84 -3.86 -18.24
N GLN A 168 5.68 -4.51 -19.07
CA GLN A 168 7.10 -4.20 -19.18
C GLN A 168 7.35 -2.75 -19.61
N ASN A 169 6.63 -2.25 -20.61
CA ASN A 169 6.74 -0.86 -21.03
C ASN A 169 6.38 0.12 -19.89
N ARG A 170 5.33 -0.17 -19.13
CA ARG A 170 4.96 0.68 -17.96
C ARG A 170 6.04 0.66 -16.89
N VAL A 171 6.55 -0.50 -16.55
CA VAL A 171 7.64 -0.65 -15.58
C VAL A 171 8.89 0.10 -16.04
N GLU A 172 9.27 -0.02 -17.31
CA GLU A 172 10.43 0.69 -17.86
C GLU A 172 10.27 2.21 -17.76
N MET A 173 9.09 2.76 -18.07
CA MET A 173 8.81 4.19 -17.91
C MET A 173 8.98 4.65 -16.47
N ILE A 174 8.50 3.88 -15.50
CA ILE A 174 8.61 4.19 -14.07
C ILE A 174 10.06 4.14 -13.62
N MET A 175 10.76 3.04 -13.93
CA MET A 175 12.15 2.82 -13.52
C MET A 175 13.11 3.85 -14.12
N SER A 176 12.99 4.11 -15.42
CA SER A 176 13.84 5.09 -16.12
C SER A 176 13.59 6.51 -15.64
N ASN A 177 12.31 6.89 -15.39
CA ASN A 177 11.98 8.21 -14.84
C ASN A 177 12.58 8.39 -13.43
N ALA A 178 12.43 7.41 -12.54
CA ALA A 178 13.01 7.46 -11.20
C ALA A 178 14.55 7.55 -11.25
N LYS A 179 15.19 6.71 -12.07
CA LYS A 179 16.65 6.70 -12.23
C LYS A 179 17.19 8.03 -12.77
N THR A 180 16.50 8.61 -13.75
CA THR A 180 16.88 9.91 -14.33
C THR A 180 16.82 11.04 -13.29
N GLN A 181 15.90 10.93 -12.30
CA GLN A 181 15.82 11.86 -11.18
C GLN A 181 16.80 11.53 -10.05
N GLY A 182 17.66 10.53 -10.22
CA GLY A 182 18.72 10.20 -9.27
C GLY A 182 18.35 9.18 -8.20
N ALA A 183 17.25 8.44 -8.36
CA ALA A 183 16.93 7.35 -7.45
C ALA A 183 17.91 6.18 -7.61
N GLU A 184 18.41 5.68 -6.47
CA GLU A 184 19.28 4.50 -6.37
C GLU A 184 18.46 3.24 -6.09
N ALA A 185 17.26 3.41 -5.54
CA ALA A 185 16.30 2.35 -5.24
C ALA A 185 14.88 2.91 -5.22
N LEU A 186 13.89 2.04 -5.27
CA LEU A 186 12.48 2.36 -5.08
C LEU A 186 11.92 1.71 -3.82
N ILE A 187 10.98 2.38 -3.17
CA ILE A 187 10.20 1.83 -2.08
C ILE A 187 8.71 1.84 -2.45
N THR A 188 8.00 0.76 -2.14
CA THR A 188 6.56 0.66 -2.37
C THR A 188 5.82 0.01 -1.20
N ALA A 189 4.53 0.32 -1.08
CA ALA A 189 3.61 -0.22 -0.08
C ALA A 189 2.59 -1.22 -0.67
N CYS A 190 2.83 -1.69 -1.91
CA CYS A 190 1.95 -2.61 -2.61
C CYS A 190 2.72 -3.87 -3.07
N PRO A 191 2.39 -5.08 -2.56
CA PRO A 191 3.07 -6.32 -2.98
C PRO A 191 2.92 -6.59 -4.48
N LEU A 192 1.78 -6.22 -5.08
CA LEU A 192 1.58 -6.36 -6.53
C LEU A 192 2.52 -5.44 -7.31
N CYS A 193 2.73 -4.22 -6.83
CA CYS A 193 3.69 -3.30 -7.44
C CYS A 193 5.13 -3.78 -7.24
N LEU A 194 5.48 -4.25 -6.04
CA LEU A 194 6.79 -4.82 -5.75
C LEU A 194 7.13 -5.95 -6.72
N TYR A 195 6.23 -6.93 -6.84
CA TYR A 195 6.37 -8.04 -7.77
C TYR A 195 6.51 -7.56 -9.21
N ASN A 196 5.58 -6.70 -9.67
CA ASN A 196 5.55 -6.26 -11.05
C ASN A 196 6.78 -5.43 -11.43
N LEU A 197 7.25 -4.55 -10.54
CA LEU A 197 8.46 -3.75 -10.77
C LEU A 197 9.72 -4.63 -10.79
N LYS A 198 9.81 -5.66 -9.96
CA LYS A 198 10.94 -6.59 -9.95
C LYS A 198 10.97 -7.50 -11.18
N GLU A 199 9.82 -8.10 -11.52
CA GLU A 199 9.75 -9.16 -12.54
C GLU A 199 9.70 -8.63 -13.99
N ASN A 200 9.17 -7.42 -14.19
CA ASN A 200 8.97 -6.85 -15.51
C ASN A 200 9.96 -5.73 -15.87
N ALA A 201 10.94 -5.45 -15.01
CA ALA A 201 12.04 -4.54 -15.35
C ALA A 201 12.91 -5.14 -16.48
N THR A 202 13.11 -4.39 -17.56
CA THR A 202 13.84 -4.85 -18.74
C THR A 202 15.23 -4.22 -18.83
N GLU A 203 15.33 -2.97 -19.25
CA GLU A 203 16.58 -2.26 -19.46
C GLU A 203 17.05 -1.52 -18.20
N THR A 204 16.14 -0.76 -17.58
CA THR A 204 16.42 -0.04 -16.35
C THR A 204 16.08 -0.90 -15.14
N LYS A 205 17.09 -1.26 -14.35
CA LYS A 205 16.92 -2.02 -13.10
C LYS A 205 17.33 -1.16 -11.93
N LEU A 206 16.36 -0.91 -11.03
CA LEU A 206 16.60 -0.37 -9.71
C LEU A 206 16.17 -1.42 -8.68
N PRO A 207 16.88 -1.57 -7.56
CA PRO A 207 16.38 -2.32 -6.41
C PRO A 207 15.01 -1.77 -5.98
N VAL A 208 14.06 -2.66 -5.72
CA VAL A 208 12.73 -2.28 -5.22
C VAL A 208 12.51 -2.97 -3.89
N TYR A 209 12.17 -2.19 -2.88
CA TYR A 209 11.96 -2.67 -1.52
C TYR A 209 10.52 -2.44 -1.06
N TYR A 210 10.10 -3.28 -0.15
CA TYR A 210 8.86 -3.06 0.57
C TYR A 210 9.06 -2.13 1.75
N ILE A 211 8.01 -1.39 2.14
CA ILE A 211 8.10 -0.43 3.26
C ILE A 211 8.60 -1.07 4.56
N THR A 212 8.20 -2.31 4.83
CA THR A 212 8.60 -3.03 6.05
C THR A 212 10.04 -3.53 6.00
N GLU A 213 10.55 -3.89 4.81
CA GLU A 213 11.95 -4.30 4.61
C GLU A 213 12.88 -3.14 4.98
N LEU A 214 12.65 -1.96 4.39
CA LEU A 214 13.49 -0.79 4.68
C LEU A 214 13.33 -0.27 6.12
N LEU A 215 12.15 -0.42 6.73
CA LEU A 215 11.97 -0.09 8.14
C LEU A 215 12.82 -1.01 9.04
N ALA A 216 12.79 -2.31 8.77
CA ALA A 216 13.58 -3.28 9.52
C ALA A 216 15.10 -3.01 9.39
N GLU A 217 15.58 -2.77 8.15
CA GLU A 217 16.98 -2.41 7.89
C GLU A 217 17.39 -1.13 8.63
N ALA A 218 16.55 -0.08 8.55
CA ALA A 218 16.84 1.20 9.22
C ALA A 218 16.91 1.06 10.74
N LEU A 219 16.09 0.18 11.33
CA LEU A 219 16.08 -0.11 12.76
C LEU A 219 17.20 -1.08 13.20
N GLY A 220 17.91 -1.69 12.24
CA GLY A 220 18.94 -2.69 12.53
C GLY A 220 18.37 -4.05 12.95
N ILE A 221 17.12 -4.32 12.59
CA ILE A 221 16.47 -5.62 12.81
C ILE A 221 16.98 -6.58 11.73
N LYS A 222 17.67 -7.64 12.15
CA LYS A 222 18.08 -8.73 11.25
C LYS A 222 16.93 -9.73 11.17
N GLU A 223 16.65 -10.22 9.97
CA GLU A 223 15.84 -11.42 9.85
C GLU A 223 16.55 -12.55 10.60
N GLU A 224 15.88 -13.11 11.63
CA GLU A 224 16.28 -14.41 12.13
C GLU A 224 16.06 -15.37 10.95
N GLU A 225 17.11 -16.10 10.59
CA GLU A 225 16.97 -17.19 9.61
C GLU A 225 15.87 -18.09 10.15
N ALA A 226 14.69 -18.05 9.49
CA ALA A 226 13.63 -18.97 9.83
C ALA A 226 14.19 -20.37 9.60
N ASP A 227 14.40 -21.09 10.69
CA ASP A 227 14.89 -22.46 10.64
C ASP A 227 14.08 -23.25 9.61
N LYS A 228 14.78 -23.75 8.60
CA LYS A 228 14.24 -24.51 7.47
C LYS A 228 13.64 -25.83 7.93
#